data_d0dcc588a2f09574c2d997c1a758dfa8
#
_entry.id   d0dcc588a2f09574c2d997c1a758dfa8
#
_cell.length_a   1.000
_cell.length_b   1.000
_cell.length_c   1.000
_cell.angle_alpha   90.00
_cell.angle_beta   90.00
_cell.angle_gamma   90.00
#
_symmetry.space_group_name_H-M   'P 1'
#
loop_
_entity.id
_entity.type
_entity.pdbx_description
1 polymer ?
#
loop_
_entity_poly.entity_id
_entity_poly.type
_entity_poly.pdbx_seq_one_letter_code
_entity_poly.pdbx_strand_id
1 'polypeptide(L)'
;MIQLLSTAIKAALEAGRDILAIYTDPAQDFGIERKVDNSPLTLADKASHQCIMQHLEPLGIPVLSEEGRHIPYEERCQWDALWIVDPLDGTKEFIKKNGEFTVNIALLRGGSLRLGVIYVPVLGDLYFSCEGVGARKLNVPCGEEFPSVEKILTDAQPLPLRRRDEAVDGFVVVASRSHMNFETETYIGELRRQHADVRLISSGSSIKMCLVAEGEADAYPRFAPTMEWDTAAGQAIVEGAGFSVQNMETGRPLEYNKENLLNPWFLVE
;
A
#
# COMPACT_ATOMS: atom_id res chain seq x y z
N MET A 1 -11.90 12.68 11.67
CA MET A 1 -10.86 11.87 11.02
C MET A 1 -10.65 10.53 11.73
N ILE A 2 -10.46 10.45 13.05
CA ILE A 2 -10.25 9.19 13.81
C ILE A 2 -11.32 8.13 13.52
N GLN A 3 -12.60 8.49 13.42
CA GLN A 3 -13.66 7.53 13.11
C GLN A 3 -13.49 6.93 11.70
N LEU A 4 -13.08 7.73 10.70
CA LEU A 4 -12.79 7.22 9.35
C LEU A 4 -11.58 6.28 9.36
N LEU A 5 -10.52 6.63 10.09
CA LEU A 5 -9.36 5.77 10.30
C LEU A 5 -9.76 4.44 10.97
N SER A 6 -10.60 4.52 12.02
CA SER A 6 -11.10 3.32 12.72
C SER A 6 -11.85 2.39 11.79
N THR A 7 -12.70 2.95 10.91
CA THR A 7 -13.43 2.15 9.92
C THR A 7 -12.49 1.53 8.89
N ALA A 8 -11.52 2.30 8.38
CA ALA A 8 -10.54 1.78 7.42
C ALA A 8 -9.64 0.67 8.00
N ILE A 9 -9.19 0.82 9.25
CA ILE A 9 -8.43 -0.22 9.96
C ILE A 9 -9.27 -1.50 10.08
N LYS A 10 -10.52 -1.37 10.54
CA LYS A 10 -11.42 -2.52 10.68
C LYS A 10 -11.66 -3.21 9.34
N ALA A 11 -11.94 -2.44 8.30
CA ALA A 11 -12.11 -2.95 6.94
C ALA A 11 -10.89 -3.72 6.46
N ALA A 12 -9.68 -3.17 6.64
CA ALA A 12 -8.43 -3.80 6.20
C ALA A 12 -8.16 -5.12 6.96
N LEU A 13 -8.40 -5.16 8.26
CA LEU A 13 -8.20 -6.37 9.08
C LEU A 13 -9.19 -7.48 8.71
N GLU A 14 -10.47 -7.15 8.57
CA GLU A 14 -11.50 -8.12 8.19
C GLU A 14 -11.31 -8.62 6.76
N ALA A 15 -10.99 -7.74 5.81
CA ALA A 15 -10.63 -8.11 4.44
C ALA A 15 -9.40 -9.04 4.41
N GLY A 16 -8.37 -8.74 5.20
CA GLY A 16 -7.19 -9.59 5.33
C GLY A 16 -7.52 -10.97 5.87
N ARG A 17 -8.48 -11.10 6.79
CA ARG A 17 -8.98 -12.39 7.28
C ARG A 17 -9.67 -13.18 6.17
N ASP A 18 -10.51 -12.53 5.38
CA ASP A 18 -11.21 -13.18 4.27
C ASP A 18 -10.21 -13.65 3.18
N ILE A 19 -9.17 -12.85 2.89
CA ILE A 19 -8.07 -13.25 2.01
C ILE A 19 -7.37 -14.49 2.56
N LEU A 20 -6.99 -14.49 3.85
CA LEU A 20 -6.26 -15.62 4.44
C LEU A 20 -7.09 -16.88 4.53
N ALA A 21 -8.40 -16.81 4.72
CA ALA A 21 -9.28 -17.96 4.68
C ALA A 21 -9.19 -18.69 3.33
N ILE A 22 -9.10 -17.94 2.22
CA ILE A 22 -8.91 -18.49 0.88
C ILE A 22 -7.45 -18.93 0.67
N TYR A 23 -6.49 -18.12 1.11
CA TYR A 23 -5.06 -18.36 0.93
C TYR A 23 -4.59 -19.66 1.59
N THR A 24 -5.12 -19.99 2.78
CA THR A 24 -4.68 -21.15 3.58
C THR A 24 -5.47 -22.42 3.31
N ASP A 25 -6.59 -22.36 2.59
CA ASP A 25 -7.40 -23.53 2.27
C ASP A 25 -6.66 -24.43 1.24
N PRO A 26 -6.25 -25.66 1.62
CA PRO A 26 -5.55 -26.56 0.72
C PRO A 26 -6.43 -27.13 -0.39
N ALA A 27 -7.77 -27.09 -0.22
CA ALA A 27 -8.73 -27.59 -1.20
C ALA A 27 -9.22 -26.49 -2.15
N GLN A 28 -8.84 -25.24 -1.91
CA GLN A 28 -9.33 -24.09 -2.66
C GLN A 28 -8.64 -23.98 -4.02
N ASP A 29 -9.44 -24.04 -5.06
CA ASP A 29 -9.07 -23.42 -6.33
C ASP A 29 -9.23 -21.90 -6.17
N PHE A 30 -8.19 -21.13 -6.42
CA PHE A 30 -8.24 -19.66 -6.31
C PHE A 30 -9.20 -19.00 -7.28
N GLY A 31 -9.82 -19.75 -8.19
CA GLY A 31 -10.74 -19.24 -9.19
C GLY A 31 -10.10 -18.16 -10.05
N ILE A 32 -8.86 -18.42 -10.52
CA ILE A 32 -8.06 -17.41 -11.24
C ILE A 32 -8.75 -17.06 -12.54
N GLU A 33 -9.22 -15.82 -12.63
CA GLU A 33 -9.72 -15.18 -13.85
C GLU A 33 -8.65 -14.23 -14.39
N ARG A 34 -8.80 -13.79 -15.65
CA ARG A 34 -7.94 -12.75 -16.22
C ARG A 34 -8.77 -11.51 -16.52
N LYS A 35 -8.30 -10.36 -16.05
CA LYS A 35 -8.87 -9.06 -16.39
C LYS A 35 -8.57 -8.71 -17.86
N VAL A 36 -9.14 -7.61 -18.35
CA VAL A 36 -8.95 -7.14 -19.73
C VAL A 36 -7.48 -6.84 -20.05
N ASP A 37 -6.73 -6.38 -19.05
CA ASP A 37 -5.28 -6.10 -19.12
C ASP A 37 -4.39 -7.33 -18.87
N ASN A 38 -4.97 -8.55 -18.82
CA ASN A 38 -4.32 -9.82 -18.50
C ASN A 38 -3.79 -9.95 -17.06
N SER A 39 -4.06 -9.02 -16.16
CA SER A 39 -3.77 -9.20 -14.73
C SER A 39 -4.65 -10.30 -14.13
N PRO A 40 -4.16 -11.05 -13.14
CA PRO A 40 -4.97 -12.07 -12.47
C PRO A 40 -6.00 -11.41 -11.54
N LEU A 41 -7.18 -12.03 -11.45
CA LEU A 41 -8.23 -11.75 -10.48
C LEU A 41 -8.58 -13.06 -9.80
N THR A 42 -8.64 -13.08 -8.48
CA THR A 42 -8.97 -14.28 -7.71
C THR A 42 -10.24 -14.10 -6.87
N LEU A 43 -10.70 -15.19 -6.27
CA LEU A 43 -11.78 -15.14 -5.29
C LEU A 43 -11.42 -14.29 -4.08
N ALA A 44 -10.13 -14.20 -3.73
CA ALA A 44 -9.64 -13.40 -2.62
C ALA A 44 -9.77 -11.90 -2.89
N ASP A 45 -9.48 -11.44 -4.11
CA ASP A 45 -9.68 -10.05 -4.53
C ASP A 45 -11.17 -9.66 -4.37
N LYS A 46 -12.07 -10.51 -4.86
CA LYS A 46 -13.52 -10.29 -4.80
C LYS A 46 -14.06 -10.29 -3.35
N ALA A 47 -13.62 -11.23 -2.52
CA ALA A 47 -14.03 -11.32 -1.12
C ALA A 47 -13.55 -10.10 -0.32
N SER A 48 -12.28 -9.73 -0.49
CA SER A 48 -11.70 -8.53 0.11
C SER A 48 -12.43 -7.27 -0.31
N HIS A 49 -12.68 -7.10 -1.61
CA HIS A 49 -13.44 -5.95 -2.12
C HIS A 49 -14.82 -5.84 -1.46
N GLN A 50 -15.58 -6.94 -1.43
CA GLN A 50 -16.91 -6.95 -0.82
C GLN A 50 -16.87 -6.59 0.66
N CYS A 51 -15.92 -7.14 1.41
CA CYS A 51 -15.71 -6.84 2.81
C CYS A 51 -15.43 -5.33 3.02
N ILE A 52 -14.50 -4.76 2.27
CA ILE A 52 -14.15 -3.34 2.36
C ILE A 52 -15.35 -2.45 2.03
N MET A 53 -16.11 -2.76 0.98
CA MET A 53 -17.28 -1.99 0.58
C MET A 53 -18.37 -1.97 1.65
N GLN A 54 -18.59 -3.08 2.39
CA GLN A 54 -19.53 -3.12 3.50
C GLN A 54 -19.21 -2.10 4.61
N HIS A 55 -17.92 -1.78 4.78
CA HIS A 55 -17.48 -0.79 5.76
C HIS A 55 -17.50 0.65 5.23
N LEU A 56 -17.11 0.86 3.96
CA LEU A 56 -16.87 2.20 3.42
C LEU A 56 -18.12 2.84 2.81
N GLU A 57 -18.98 2.07 2.13
CA GLU A 57 -20.21 2.61 1.52
C GLU A 57 -21.14 3.33 2.50
N PRO A 58 -21.38 2.81 3.73
CA PRO A 58 -22.25 3.49 4.70
C PRO A 58 -21.75 4.88 5.13
N LEU A 59 -20.48 5.21 4.86
CA LEU A 59 -19.90 6.51 5.17
C LEU A 59 -20.31 7.60 4.18
N GLY A 60 -20.91 7.22 3.03
CA GLY A 60 -21.37 8.17 2.01
C GLY A 60 -20.24 8.89 1.26
N ILE A 61 -19.01 8.43 1.36
CA ILE A 61 -17.86 8.93 0.58
C ILE A 61 -17.63 7.95 -0.58
N PRO A 62 -17.55 8.44 -1.84
CA PRO A 62 -17.32 7.58 -3.00
C PRO A 62 -16.06 6.72 -2.86
N VAL A 63 -16.06 5.55 -3.52
CA VAL A 63 -14.94 4.60 -3.49
C VAL A 63 -14.43 4.36 -4.91
N LEU A 64 -13.16 4.62 -5.14
CA LEU A 64 -12.39 4.21 -6.32
C LEU A 64 -11.59 2.97 -5.93
N SER A 65 -12.02 1.80 -6.39
CA SER A 65 -11.38 0.52 -6.09
C SER A 65 -10.93 -0.16 -7.37
N GLU A 66 -9.78 -0.86 -7.32
CA GLU A 66 -9.30 -1.68 -8.44
C GLU A 66 -10.35 -2.69 -8.91
N GLU A 67 -11.08 -3.31 -7.98
CA GLU A 67 -12.12 -4.31 -8.27
C GLU A 67 -13.53 -3.70 -8.38
N GLY A 68 -13.62 -2.38 -8.38
CA GLY A 68 -14.86 -1.65 -8.49
C GLY A 68 -15.33 -1.46 -9.94
N ARG A 69 -16.48 -0.82 -10.10
CA ARG A 69 -16.94 -0.40 -11.43
C ARG A 69 -16.03 0.67 -12.02
N HIS A 70 -15.91 0.71 -13.34
CA HIS A 70 -15.31 1.84 -14.01
C HIS A 70 -16.12 3.12 -13.73
N ILE A 71 -15.43 4.18 -13.27
CA ILE A 71 -16.03 5.48 -12.98
C ILE A 71 -15.38 6.51 -13.90
N PRO A 72 -16.17 7.17 -14.80
CA PRO A 72 -15.65 8.21 -15.67
C PRO A 72 -15.02 9.37 -14.91
N TYR A 73 -14.00 10.00 -15.51
CA TYR A 73 -13.30 11.12 -14.87
C TYR A 73 -14.24 12.30 -14.58
N GLU A 74 -15.17 12.58 -15.51
CA GLU A 74 -16.17 13.63 -15.39
C GLU A 74 -17.06 13.50 -14.16
N GLU A 75 -17.27 12.26 -13.68
CA GLU A 75 -17.98 11.98 -12.42
C GLU A 75 -17.07 12.22 -11.22
N ARG A 76 -15.90 11.59 -11.22
CA ARG A 76 -15.03 11.56 -10.03
C ARG A 76 -14.20 12.83 -9.81
N CYS A 77 -13.95 13.63 -10.85
CA CYS A 77 -13.26 14.92 -10.72
C CYS A 77 -14.06 15.96 -9.90
N GLN A 78 -15.37 15.72 -9.70
CA GLN A 78 -16.24 16.59 -8.92
C GLN A 78 -16.27 16.19 -7.42
N TRP A 79 -15.64 15.09 -7.03
CA TRP A 79 -15.63 14.63 -5.65
C TRP A 79 -14.58 15.36 -4.82
N ASP A 80 -15.02 16.01 -3.74
CA ASP A 80 -14.12 16.62 -2.75
C ASP A 80 -13.36 15.58 -1.94
N ALA A 81 -13.97 14.41 -1.76
CA ALA A 81 -13.37 13.29 -1.04
C ALA A 81 -13.70 11.97 -1.72
N LEU A 82 -12.73 11.04 -1.75
CA LEU A 82 -12.94 9.67 -2.19
C LEU A 82 -12.00 8.72 -1.47
N TRP A 83 -12.47 7.49 -1.29
CA TRP A 83 -11.63 6.37 -0.90
C TRP A 83 -10.92 5.82 -2.13
N ILE A 84 -9.61 5.54 -2.00
CA ILE A 84 -8.80 4.85 -3.01
C ILE A 84 -8.40 3.52 -2.41
N VAL A 85 -8.78 2.42 -3.07
CA VAL A 85 -8.70 1.06 -2.49
C VAL A 85 -8.07 0.09 -3.47
N ASP A 86 -7.07 -0.64 -3.00
CA ASP A 86 -6.63 -1.89 -3.58
C ASP A 86 -6.99 -3.03 -2.61
N PRO A 87 -7.97 -3.86 -2.96
CA PRO A 87 -8.42 -4.93 -2.06
C PRO A 87 -7.38 -6.02 -1.85
N LEU A 88 -6.51 -6.27 -2.85
CA LEU A 88 -5.41 -7.22 -2.77
C LEU A 88 -4.29 -6.82 -3.73
N ASP A 89 -3.40 -5.93 -3.28
CA ASP A 89 -2.16 -5.63 -4.02
C ASP A 89 -1.20 -6.82 -3.91
N GLY A 90 -0.73 -7.28 -5.06
CA GLY A 90 0.15 -8.43 -5.14
C GLY A 90 -0.56 -9.75 -5.42
N THR A 91 -1.58 -9.77 -6.28
CA THR A 91 -2.30 -11.00 -6.68
C THR A 91 -1.35 -12.08 -7.25
N LYS A 92 -0.26 -11.67 -7.92
CA LYS A 92 0.77 -12.61 -8.39
C LYS A 92 1.53 -13.26 -7.24
N GLU A 93 1.83 -12.51 -6.20
CA GLU A 93 2.48 -12.95 -4.97
C GLU A 93 1.56 -13.87 -4.16
N PHE A 94 0.26 -13.54 -4.12
CA PHE A 94 -0.79 -14.40 -3.56
C PHE A 94 -0.84 -15.76 -4.25
N ILE A 95 -0.89 -15.80 -5.58
CA ILE A 95 -0.93 -17.04 -6.37
C ILE A 95 0.35 -17.86 -6.16
N LYS A 96 1.52 -17.22 -6.06
CA LYS A 96 2.81 -17.88 -5.81
C LYS A 96 2.98 -18.32 -4.36
N LYS A 97 2.05 -18.02 -3.47
CA LYS A 97 2.11 -18.38 -2.05
C LYS A 97 3.35 -17.85 -1.31
N ASN A 98 3.88 -16.67 -1.66
CA ASN A 98 5.04 -16.10 -0.98
C ASN A 98 4.66 -15.14 0.18
N GLY A 99 3.38 -14.82 0.37
CA GLY A 99 2.88 -14.01 1.48
C GLY A 99 3.06 -12.50 1.33
N GLU A 100 3.62 -12.01 0.23
CA GLU A 100 3.94 -10.60 0.01
C GLU A 100 2.80 -9.85 -0.70
N PHE A 101 1.63 -9.85 -0.11
CA PHE A 101 0.44 -9.13 -0.60
C PHE A 101 -0.19 -8.30 0.51
N THR A 102 -0.92 -7.23 0.13
CA THR A 102 -1.44 -6.25 1.07
C THR A 102 -2.88 -5.86 0.75
N VAL A 103 -3.59 -5.35 1.76
CA VAL A 103 -4.84 -4.60 1.61
C VAL A 103 -4.50 -3.13 1.78
N ASN A 104 -4.85 -2.29 0.80
CA ASN A 104 -4.53 -0.87 0.78
C ASN A 104 -5.81 -0.03 0.77
N ILE A 105 -5.96 0.88 1.73
CA ILE A 105 -7.10 1.80 1.83
C ILE A 105 -6.58 3.20 2.11
N ALA A 106 -6.91 4.17 1.27
CA ALA A 106 -6.55 5.57 1.47
C ALA A 106 -7.77 6.48 1.36
N LEU A 107 -7.74 7.63 2.04
CA LEU A 107 -8.70 8.70 1.87
C LEU A 107 -8.02 9.93 1.27
N LEU A 108 -8.46 10.31 0.09
CA LEU A 108 -8.16 11.60 -0.53
C LEU A 108 -9.25 12.60 -0.16
N ARG A 109 -8.89 13.82 0.23
CA ARG A 109 -9.82 14.92 0.45
C ARG A 109 -9.15 16.27 0.14
N GLY A 110 -9.82 17.08 -0.66
CA GLY A 110 -9.28 18.38 -1.08
C GLY A 110 -7.94 18.24 -1.81
N GLY A 111 -7.77 17.22 -2.65
CA GLY A 111 -6.54 16.94 -3.41
C GLY A 111 -5.36 16.43 -2.58
N SER A 112 -5.55 16.12 -1.28
CA SER A 112 -4.48 15.63 -0.39
C SER A 112 -4.89 14.35 0.30
N LEU A 113 -3.93 13.43 0.46
CA LEU A 113 -4.13 12.21 1.25
C LEU A 113 -4.27 12.58 2.72
N ARG A 114 -5.34 12.13 3.37
CA ARG A 114 -5.66 12.43 4.77
C ARG A 114 -5.46 11.24 5.70
N LEU A 115 -5.55 10.05 5.17
CA LEU A 115 -5.20 8.82 5.85
C LEU A 115 -4.79 7.74 4.85
N GLY A 116 -4.02 6.78 5.32
CA GLY A 116 -3.69 5.54 4.62
C GLY A 116 -3.62 4.39 5.61
N VAL A 117 -4.07 3.23 5.17
CA VAL A 117 -3.99 1.97 5.90
C VAL A 117 -3.45 0.90 4.95
N ILE A 118 -2.41 0.20 5.38
CA ILE A 118 -1.90 -1.01 4.72
C ILE A 118 -1.90 -2.13 5.75
N TYR A 119 -2.49 -3.25 5.39
CA TYR A 119 -2.42 -4.47 6.18
C TYR A 119 -1.75 -5.58 5.39
N VAL A 120 -0.77 -6.27 6.00
CA VAL A 120 -0.06 -7.42 5.44
C VAL A 120 -0.59 -8.69 6.12
N PRO A 121 -1.59 -9.37 5.56
CA PRO A 121 -2.35 -10.40 6.29
C PRO A 121 -1.50 -11.55 6.81
N VAL A 122 -0.50 -12.00 6.01
CA VAL A 122 0.36 -13.14 6.38
C VAL A 122 1.29 -12.81 7.55
N LEU A 123 1.79 -11.58 7.62
CA LEU A 123 2.69 -11.12 8.67
C LEU A 123 1.93 -10.57 9.89
N GLY A 124 0.68 -10.20 9.71
CA GLY A 124 -0.10 -9.47 10.70
C GLY A 124 0.33 -8.01 10.87
N ASP A 125 1.13 -7.48 9.97
CA ASP A 125 1.63 -6.12 10.07
C ASP A 125 0.60 -5.12 9.56
N LEU A 126 0.16 -4.24 10.46
CA LEU A 126 -0.76 -3.14 10.19
C LEU A 126 0.01 -1.83 10.24
N TYR A 127 -0.02 -1.10 9.12
CA TYR A 127 0.51 0.25 8.98
C TYR A 127 -0.62 1.22 8.76
N PHE A 128 -0.57 2.36 9.41
CA PHE A 128 -1.54 3.41 9.16
C PHE A 128 -0.97 4.78 9.42
N SER A 129 -1.51 5.76 8.71
CA SER A 129 -1.24 7.18 8.93
C SER A 129 -2.55 7.95 8.86
N CYS A 130 -2.64 9.00 9.65
CA CYS A 130 -3.78 9.91 9.62
C CYS A 130 -3.35 11.29 10.08
N GLU A 131 -3.97 12.33 9.51
CA GLU A 131 -3.76 13.72 9.93
C GLU A 131 -4.00 13.87 11.44
N GLY A 132 -3.01 14.39 12.15
CA GLY A 132 -3.03 14.55 13.62
C GLY A 132 -2.60 13.33 14.42
N VAL A 133 -2.39 12.16 13.79
CA VAL A 133 -1.91 10.93 14.44
C VAL A 133 -0.48 10.60 14.03
N GLY A 134 -0.10 10.94 12.77
CA GLY A 134 1.16 10.52 12.16
C GLY A 134 1.12 9.06 11.70
N ALA A 135 2.25 8.58 11.18
CA ALA A 135 2.39 7.21 10.74
C ALA A 135 2.73 6.26 11.90
N ARG A 136 2.11 5.09 11.92
CA ARG A 136 2.29 4.08 12.97
C ARG A 136 2.27 2.67 12.43
N LYS A 137 2.87 1.74 13.20
CA LYS A 137 2.85 0.30 12.96
C LYS A 137 2.42 -0.45 14.20
N LEU A 138 1.62 -1.51 14.01
CA LEU A 138 1.34 -2.53 15.03
C LEU A 138 1.29 -3.90 14.37
N ASN A 139 1.83 -4.91 15.03
CA ASN A 139 1.57 -6.29 14.61
C ASN A 139 0.23 -6.76 15.18
N VAL A 140 -0.71 -7.06 14.30
CA VAL A 140 -2.07 -7.56 14.59
C VAL A 140 -2.23 -8.86 13.81
N PRO A 141 -1.82 -10.01 14.37
CA PRO A 141 -1.96 -11.29 13.70
C PRO A 141 -3.42 -11.57 13.33
N CYS A 142 -3.65 -12.11 12.15
CA CYS A 142 -4.97 -12.49 11.73
C CYS A 142 -5.53 -13.61 12.62
N GLY A 143 -6.71 -13.42 13.17
CA GLY A 143 -7.38 -14.35 14.07
C GLY A 143 -8.89 -14.21 14.02
N GLU A 144 -9.59 -14.93 14.88
CA GLU A 144 -11.06 -14.89 14.97
C GLU A 144 -11.54 -13.52 15.47
N GLU A 145 -10.79 -12.91 16.40
CA GLU A 145 -11.08 -11.60 16.96
C GLU A 145 -9.87 -10.66 16.81
N PHE A 146 -10.14 -9.42 16.44
CA PHE A 146 -9.14 -8.36 16.40
C PHE A 146 -9.22 -7.47 17.65
N PRO A 147 -8.09 -6.85 18.07
CA PRO A 147 -8.11 -5.84 19.14
C PRO A 147 -9.05 -4.68 18.79
N SER A 148 -9.62 -4.03 19.81
CA SER A 148 -10.39 -2.80 19.56
C SER A 148 -9.50 -1.74 18.90
N VAL A 149 -10.10 -0.86 18.11
CA VAL A 149 -9.32 0.17 17.42
C VAL A 149 -8.65 1.13 18.41
N GLU A 150 -9.28 1.41 19.55
CA GLU A 150 -8.68 2.21 20.63
C GLU A 150 -7.39 1.56 21.13
N LYS A 151 -7.41 0.23 21.30
CA LYS A 151 -6.21 -0.52 21.71
C LYS A 151 -5.14 -0.47 20.62
N ILE A 152 -5.52 -0.66 19.34
CA ILE A 152 -4.60 -0.53 18.19
C ILE A 152 -3.93 0.84 18.19
N LEU A 153 -4.71 1.93 18.31
CA LEU A 153 -4.18 3.29 18.32
C LEU A 153 -3.25 3.57 19.50
N THR A 154 -3.51 2.93 20.64
CA THR A 154 -2.70 3.08 21.86
C THR A 154 -1.38 2.32 21.76
N ASP A 155 -1.42 1.08 21.28
CA ASP A 155 -0.28 0.16 21.27
C ASP A 155 0.64 0.35 20.06
N ALA A 156 0.15 1.02 18.99
CA ALA A 156 0.91 1.18 17.76
C ALA A 156 2.12 2.10 17.95
N GLN A 157 3.25 1.64 17.43
CA GLN A 157 4.52 2.35 17.49
C GLN A 157 4.59 3.45 16.42
N PRO A 158 5.11 4.64 16.72
CA PRO A 158 5.31 5.67 15.71
C PRO A 158 6.40 5.26 14.71
N LEU A 159 6.23 5.65 13.45
CA LEU A 159 7.22 5.48 12.40
C LEU A 159 8.07 6.76 12.25
N PRO A 160 9.34 6.62 11.82
CA PRO A 160 10.06 5.38 11.59
C PRO A 160 10.41 4.65 12.90
N LEU A 161 10.47 3.32 12.85
CA LEU A 161 10.85 2.50 14.01
C LEU A 161 12.31 2.70 14.42
N ARG A 162 13.16 2.99 13.44
CA ARG A 162 14.57 3.33 13.65
C ARG A 162 15.01 4.39 12.65
N ARG A 163 16.06 5.13 13.02
CA ARG A 163 16.82 5.96 12.09
C ARG A 163 18.05 5.19 11.68
N ARG A 164 18.27 5.07 10.38
CA ARG A 164 19.45 4.41 9.85
C ARG A 164 20.67 5.32 9.98
N ASP A 165 21.83 4.69 10.17
CA ASP A 165 23.13 5.31 10.05
C ASP A 165 23.85 4.66 8.86
N GLU A 166 23.97 5.36 7.75
CA GLU A 166 24.55 4.83 6.53
C GLU A 166 25.99 4.31 6.74
N ALA A 167 26.75 4.92 7.63
CA ALA A 167 28.11 4.49 7.93
C ALA A 167 28.18 3.08 8.56
N VAL A 168 27.08 2.66 9.22
CA VAL A 168 26.96 1.36 9.87
C VAL A 168 26.10 0.40 9.06
N ASP A 169 24.96 0.89 8.57
CA ASP A 169 23.92 0.09 7.92
C ASP A 169 24.11 -0.06 6.41
N GLY A 170 24.94 0.77 5.77
CA GLY A 170 25.00 0.97 4.32
C GLY A 170 23.73 1.64 3.80
N PHE A 171 23.69 1.97 2.52
CA PHE A 171 22.49 2.50 1.84
C PHE A 171 21.64 1.33 1.33
N VAL A 172 20.40 1.23 1.79
CA VAL A 172 19.51 0.11 1.44
C VAL A 172 18.46 0.57 0.44
N VAL A 173 18.44 -0.08 -0.72
CA VAL A 173 17.42 0.11 -1.76
C VAL A 173 16.47 -1.09 -1.72
N VAL A 174 15.17 -0.83 -1.60
CA VAL A 174 14.17 -1.87 -1.82
C VAL A 174 13.66 -1.79 -3.26
N ALA A 175 13.61 -2.92 -3.95
CA ALA A 175 13.15 -2.98 -5.34
C ALA A 175 12.13 -4.11 -5.54
N SER A 176 11.38 -4.04 -6.65
CA SER A 176 10.45 -5.10 -7.00
C SER A 176 11.22 -6.34 -7.48
N ARG A 177 10.85 -7.49 -6.95
CA ARG A 177 11.42 -8.79 -7.41
C ARG A 177 11.06 -9.10 -8.86
N SER A 178 9.87 -8.69 -9.28
CA SER A 178 9.27 -9.07 -10.57
C SER A 178 9.40 -7.99 -11.65
N HIS A 179 9.90 -6.78 -11.32
CA HIS A 179 9.91 -5.63 -12.20
C HIS A 179 11.25 -4.88 -12.15
N MET A 180 12.36 -5.62 -12.04
CA MET A 180 13.69 -5.05 -12.31
C MET A 180 13.76 -4.75 -13.81
N ASN A 181 14.11 -3.51 -14.13
CA ASN A 181 14.32 -3.04 -15.50
C ASN A 181 15.62 -2.25 -15.60
N PHE A 182 15.98 -1.87 -16.81
CA PHE A 182 17.23 -1.15 -17.08
C PHE A 182 17.33 0.17 -16.31
N GLU A 183 16.23 0.90 -16.18
CA GLU A 183 16.17 2.18 -15.49
C GLU A 183 16.45 2.02 -13.98
N THR A 184 15.84 1.00 -13.37
CA THR A 184 16.07 0.67 -11.95
C THR A 184 17.52 0.23 -11.72
N GLU A 185 18.08 -0.60 -12.60
CA GLU A 185 19.47 -1.03 -12.52
C GLU A 185 20.43 0.14 -12.70
N THR A 186 20.13 1.07 -13.60
CA THR A 186 20.91 2.29 -13.84
C THR A 186 20.93 3.16 -12.58
N TYR A 187 19.76 3.40 -11.97
CA TYR A 187 19.65 4.17 -10.73
C TYR A 187 20.47 3.53 -9.60
N ILE A 188 20.34 2.22 -9.40
CA ILE A 188 21.14 1.49 -8.39
C ILE A 188 22.65 1.60 -8.71
N GLY A 189 23.01 1.56 -9.99
CA GLY A 189 24.41 1.76 -10.42
C GLY A 189 24.95 3.16 -10.11
N GLU A 190 24.09 4.18 -10.13
CA GLU A 190 24.45 5.55 -9.71
C GLU A 190 24.62 5.65 -8.20
N LEU A 191 23.71 5.05 -7.43
CA LEU A 191 23.85 4.98 -5.98
C LEU A 191 25.15 4.30 -5.55
N ARG A 192 25.54 3.21 -6.20
CA ARG A 192 26.81 2.51 -5.94
C ARG A 192 28.06 3.35 -6.22
N ARG A 193 27.95 4.46 -6.96
CA ARG A 193 29.03 5.42 -7.16
C ARG A 193 29.08 6.50 -6.09
N GLN A 194 27.96 6.73 -5.42
CA GLN A 194 27.79 7.78 -4.42
C GLN A 194 27.96 7.25 -2.99
N HIS A 195 27.61 6.00 -2.76
CA HIS A 195 27.59 5.35 -1.44
C HIS A 195 28.60 4.20 -1.40
N ALA A 196 29.29 4.05 -0.28
CA ALA A 196 30.33 3.03 -0.11
C ALA A 196 29.79 1.60 -0.08
N ASP A 197 28.61 1.39 0.51
CA ASP A 197 27.92 0.10 0.57
C ASP A 197 26.45 0.29 0.19
N VAL A 198 26.02 -0.31 -0.93
CA VAL A 198 24.63 -0.29 -1.39
C VAL A 198 24.06 -1.70 -1.37
N ARG A 199 23.12 -1.92 -0.48
CA ARG A 199 22.42 -3.19 -0.32
C ARG A 199 21.08 -3.15 -1.04
N LEU A 200 20.77 -4.26 -1.73
CA LEU A 200 19.49 -4.41 -2.41
C LEU A 200 18.65 -5.45 -1.67
N ILE A 201 17.45 -5.06 -1.26
CA ILE A 201 16.43 -5.96 -0.74
C ILE A 201 15.25 -6.00 -1.71
N SER A 202 14.51 -7.11 -1.69
CA SER A 202 13.36 -7.29 -2.59
C SER A 202 12.12 -7.64 -1.81
N SER A 203 11.01 -6.98 -2.14
CA SER A 203 9.70 -7.29 -1.58
C SER A 203 8.60 -7.09 -2.63
N GLY A 204 7.44 -7.72 -2.41
CA GLY A 204 6.23 -7.55 -3.21
C GLY A 204 5.38 -6.38 -2.76
N SER A 205 4.37 -6.06 -3.54
CA SER A 205 3.27 -5.13 -3.24
C SER A 205 3.69 -3.81 -2.57
N SER A 206 2.80 -3.17 -1.82
CA SER A 206 3.02 -1.93 -1.07
C SER A 206 3.93 -2.09 0.16
N ILE A 207 4.35 -3.32 0.50
CA ILE A 207 5.33 -3.58 1.58
C ILE A 207 6.62 -2.77 1.36
N LYS A 208 7.02 -2.52 0.10
CA LYS A 208 8.20 -1.72 -0.23
C LYS A 208 8.14 -0.30 0.32
N MET A 209 6.96 0.33 0.25
CA MET A 209 6.73 1.66 0.82
C MET A 209 6.75 1.61 2.35
N CYS A 210 6.21 0.54 2.93
CA CYS A 210 6.26 0.32 4.38
C CYS A 210 7.68 0.16 4.90
N LEU A 211 8.57 -0.53 4.18
CA LEU A 211 9.98 -0.70 4.56
C LEU A 211 10.73 0.64 4.60
N VAL A 212 10.44 1.57 3.68
CA VAL A 212 11.00 2.93 3.76
C VAL A 212 10.41 3.66 4.96
N ALA A 213 9.09 3.62 5.15
CA ALA A 213 8.42 4.27 6.28
C ALA A 213 8.90 3.76 7.65
N GLU A 214 9.33 2.50 7.75
CA GLU A 214 9.92 1.90 8.97
C GLU A 214 11.36 2.37 9.23
N GLY A 215 12.07 2.85 8.21
CA GLY A 215 13.50 3.06 8.23
C GLY A 215 14.31 1.78 8.01
N GLU A 216 13.73 0.74 7.38
CA GLU A 216 14.44 -0.48 6.98
C GLU A 216 15.08 -0.36 5.60
N ALA A 217 14.58 0.55 4.76
CA ALA A 217 15.18 0.93 3.49
C ALA A 217 15.30 2.45 3.38
N ASP A 218 16.29 2.90 2.62
CA ASP A 218 16.57 4.32 2.39
C ASP A 218 15.88 4.81 1.11
N ALA A 219 15.68 3.93 0.13
CA ALA A 219 15.02 4.30 -1.13
C ALA A 219 14.21 3.15 -1.74
N TYR A 220 13.11 3.51 -2.41
CA TYR A 220 12.33 2.64 -3.28
C TYR A 220 12.10 3.33 -4.63
N PRO A 221 12.93 3.06 -5.66
CA PRO A 221 12.68 3.51 -7.02
C PRO A 221 11.59 2.64 -7.67
N ARG A 222 10.61 3.28 -8.31
CA ARG A 222 9.58 2.59 -9.08
C ARG A 222 9.50 3.17 -10.50
N PHE A 223 10.24 2.55 -11.42
CA PHE A 223 10.32 2.92 -12.84
C PHE A 223 9.57 1.90 -13.73
N ALA A 224 8.43 1.45 -13.22
CA ALA A 224 7.52 0.56 -13.93
C ALA A 224 6.08 0.95 -13.59
N PRO A 225 5.10 0.62 -14.46
CA PRO A 225 3.71 1.01 -14.26
C PRO A 225 3.14 0.57 -12.91
N THR A 226 2.39 1.47 -12.28
CA THR A 226 1.52 1.24 -11.12
C THR A 226 0.27 2.10 -11.24
N MET A 227 -0.78 1.74 -10.55
CA MET A 227 -2.01 2.50 -10.49
C MET A 227 -2.09 3.32 -9.20
N GLU A 228 -3.01 4.27 -9.14
CA GLU A 228 -3.19 5.12 -7.95
C GLU A 228 -3.47 4.31 -6.67
N TRP A 229 -4.23 3.22 -6.77
CA TRP A 229 -4.56 2.39 -5.61
C TRP A 229 -3.38 1.59 -5.05
N ASP A 230 -2.33 1.31 -5.88
CA ASP A 230 -1.09 0.67 -5.42
C ASP A 230 -0.28 1.60 -4.50
N THR A 231 -0.47 2.92 -4.57
CA THR A 231 0.44 3.89 -3.95
C THR A 231 -0.21 4.82 -2.93
N ALA A 232 -1.51 5.09 -3.04
CA ALA A 232 -2.16 6.13 -2.23
C ALA A 232 -2.04 5.87 -0.71
N ALA A 233 -2.29 4.64 -0.27
CA ALA A 233 -2.15 4.29 1.15
C ALA A 233 -0.68 4.37 1.61
N GLY A 234 0.23 3.84 0.78
CA GLY A 234 1.67 3.87 1.04
C GLY A 234 2.21 5.28 1.13
N GLN A 235 1.82 6.19 0.23
CA GLN A 235 2.26 7.58 0.28
C GLN A 235 1.80 8.28 1.56
N ALA A 236 0.55 8.10 1.97
CA ALA A 236 0.06 8.68 3.22
C ALA A 236 0.88 8.19 4.44
N ILE A 237 1.33 6.94 4.43
CA ILE A 237 2.14 6.37 5.51
C ILE A 237 3.58 6.88 5.44
N VAL A 238 4.20 6.90 4.25
CA VAL A 238 5.56 7.39 4.01
C VAL A 238 5.68 8.86 4.43
N GLU A 239 4.77 9.73 3.96
CA GLU A 239 4.75 11.14 4.31
C GLU A 239 4.48 11.36 5.81
N GLY A 240 3.58 10.57 6.40
CA GLY A 240 3.30 10.60 7.83
C GLY A 240 4.47 10.13 8.70
N ALA A 241 5.41 9.37 8.14
CA ALA A 241 6.67 8.95 8.77
C ALA A 241 7.81 9.97 8.58
N GLY A 242 7.60 11.01 7.76
CA GLY A 242 8.57 12.08 7.51
C GLY A 242 9.48 11.84 6.30
N PHE A 243 9.12 10.89 5.44
CA PHE A 243 9.75 10.61 4.15
C PHE A 243 8.93 11.22 3.00
N SER A 244 9.38 11.04 1.76
CA SER A 244 8.71 11.60 0.58
C SER A 244 8.42 10.54 -0.49
N VAL A 245 7.40 10.82 -1.31
CA VAL A 245 7.10 10.06 -2.54
C VAL A 245 7.06 11.07 -3.68
N GLN A 246 8.05 11.01 -4.56
CA GLN A 246 8.28 12.03 -5.58
C GLN A 246 8.08 11.48 -6.99
N ASN A 247 7.28 12.16 -7.79
CA ASN A 247 7.21 11.98 -9.23
C ASN A 247 8.57 12.37 -9.84
N MET A 248 9.20 11.44 -10.55
CA MET A 248 10.54 11.63 -11.12
C MET A 248 10.59 12.65 -12.28
N GLU A 249 9.45 12.97 -12.89
CA GLU A 249 9.39 13.97 -13.97
C GLU A 249 9.27 15.40 -13.41
N THR A 250 8.55 15.58 -12.30
CA THR A 250 8.20 16.90 -11.78
C THR A 250 8.91 17.26 -10.47
N GLY A 251 9.47 16.29 -9.76
CA GLY A 251 10.02 16.47 -8.42
C GLY A 251 8.96 16.80 -7.35
N ARG A 252 7.67 16.67 -7.66
CA ARG A 252 6.56 16.93 -6.74
C ARG A 252 5.98 15.62 -6.22
N PRO A 253 5.21 15.63 -5.13
CA PRO A 253 4.44 14.46 -4.70
C PRO A 253 3.55 13.91 -5.83
N LEU A 254 3.22 12.62 -5.77
CA LEU A 254 2.23 12.04 -6.68
C LEU A 254 0.86 12.68 -6.44
N GLU A 255 0.11 12.85 -7.52
CA GLU A 255 -1.27 13.34 -7.51
C GLU A 255 -2.24 12.16 -7.71
N TYR A 256 -3.43 12.30 -7.14
CA TYR A 256 -4.46 11.27 -7.14
C TYR A 256 -5.77 11.80 -7.69
N ASN A 257 -6.63 10.88 -8.14
CA ASN A 257 -7.87 11.16 -8.85
C ASN A 257 -7.64 11.85 -10.19
N LYS A 258 -6.54 11.49 -10.87
CA LYS A 258 -6.21 11.99 -12.21
C LYS A 258 -7.16 11.42 -13.27
N GLU A 259 -7.25 12.03 -14.44
CA GLU A 259 -7.96 11.46 -15.59
C GLU A 259 -7.40 10.07 -15.93
N ASN A 260 -6.09 9.97 -16.12
CA ASN A 260 -5.39 8.68 -16.22
C ASN A 260 -4.91 8.24 -14.83
N LEU A 261 -5.43 7.12 -14.33
CA LEU A 261 -5.11 6.58 -13.01
C LEU A 261 -3.72 5.93 -12.94
N LEU A 262 -3.00 5.83 -14.08
CA LEU A 262 -1.62 5.36 -14.10
C LEU A 262 -0.70 6.36 -13.40
N ASN A 263 0.18 5.86 -12.54
CA ASN A 263 1.21 6.69 -11.92
C ASN A 263 2.38 6.95 -12.87
N PRO A 264 2.99 8.14 -12.82
CA PRO A 264 4.33 8.35 -13.37
C PRO A 264 5.36 7.52 -12.59
N TRP A 265 6.59 7.44 -13.08
CA TRP A 265 7.69 6.90 -12.31
C TRP A 265 7.93 7.73 -11.04
N PHE A 266 8.22 7.04 -9.94
CA PHE A 266 8.41 7.72 -8.67
C PHE A 266 9.55 7.14 -7.85
N LEU A 267 10.02 7.94 -6.90
CA LEU A 267 11.00 7.58 -5.90
C LEU A 267 10.40 7.80 -4.50
N VAL A 268 10.62 6.85 -3.61
CA VAL A 268 10.31 6.96 -2.18
C VAL A 268 11.62 7.06 -1.42
N GLU A 269 11.80 8.10 -0.61
CA GLU A 269 13.01 8.34 0.19
C GLU A 269 12.76 9.25 1.40
#